data_3dc6ddd29f5e836696b0b5116b1f090f
#
_entry.id   3dc6ddd29f5e836696b0b5116b1f090f
#
_cell.length_a   1.000
_cell.length_b   1.000
_cell.length_c   1.000
_cell.angle_alpha   90.00
_cell.angle_beta   90.00
_cell.angle_gamma   90.00
#
_symmetry.space_group_name_H-M   'P 1'
#
loop_
_entity.id
_entity.type
_entity.pdbx_description
1 polymer ?
#
loop_
_entity_poly.entity_id
_entity_poly.type
_entity_poly.pdbx_seq_one_letter_code
_entity_poly.pdbx_strand_id
1 'polypeptide(L)'
;GAINFDRYEVKFEIDEQGKPVRVYFKVSKDANKLIEEFMLLANRTVAEFVGRPPKGKTKKTFVYRIHELPDPDKMENFASFIRRFGYKLKTDGTKTDVSKGINSLLDNVQGKPEENLIETVAIRAMQKARYSTENIGHYGLAFEYYTHFTAAIRI
;
A
#
# COMPACT_ATOMS: atom_id res chain seq x y z
N GLY A 1 -3.20 -0.46 11.18
CA GLY A 1 -2.25 -1.22 10.41
C GLY A 1 -2.16 -0.74 8.99
N ALA A 2 -1.21 -1.27 8.26
CA ALA A 2 -1.08 -1.03 6.83
C ALA A 2 -2.35 -1.47 6.08
N ILE A 3 -2.61 -0.83 4.94
CA ILE A 3 -3.67 -1.28 4.03
C ILE A 3 -3.08 -2.37 3.16
N ASN A 4 -3.72 -3.54 3.14
CA ASN A 4 -3.25 -4.70 2.38
C ASN A 4 -4.10 -4.88 1.12
N PHE A 5 -3.46 -4.81 -0.04
CA PHE A 5 -4.05 -5.15 -1.33
C PHE A 5 -3.34 -6.39 -1.87
N ASP A 6 -3.93 -7.56 -1.68
CA ASP A 6 -3.44 -8.82 -2.25
C ASP A 6 -3.80 -8.85 -3.75
N ARG A 7 -2.84 -8.49 -4.59
CA ARG A 7 -3.03 -8.51 -6.05
C ARG A 7 -2.44 -9.77 -6.66
N TYR A 8 -3.23 -10.40 -7.51
CA TYR A 8 -2.72 -11.44 -8.40
C TYR A 8 -1.88 -10.82 -9.51
N GLU A 9 -0.60 -11.18 -9.58
CA GLU A 9 0.28 -10.76 -10.67
C GLU A 9 0.09 -11.73 -11.83
N VAL A 10 -0.44 -11.23 -12.94
CA VAL A 10 -0.58 -12.02 -14.18
C VAL A 10 0.80 -12.17 -14.82
N LYS A 11 1.21 -13.41 -15.09
CA LYS A 11 2.45 -13.76 -15.80
C LYS A 11 2.13 -14.51 -17.08
N PHE A 12 3.00 -14.32 -18.06
CA PHE A 12 2.96 -15.02 -19.32
C PHE A 12 4.16 -15.97 -19.40
N GLU A 13 3.89 -17.22 -19.74
CA GLU A 13 4.91 -18.16 -20.19
C GLU A 13 5.16 -17.90 -21.67
N ILE A 14 6.42 -17.72 -22.04
CA ILE A 14 6.82 -17.30 -23.38
C ILE A 14 7.68 -18.43 -23.96
N ASP A 15 7.45 -18.80 -25.24
CA ASP A 15 8.27 -19.78 -25.95
C ASP A 15 9.64 -19.20 -26.36
N GLU A 16 10.48 -20.05 -26.98
CA GLU A 16 11.82 -19.65 -27.45
C GLU A 16 11.78 -18.56 -28.54
N GLN A 17 10.65 -18.37 -29.20
CA GLN A 17 10.42 -17.33 -30.21
C GLN A 17 9.82 -16.05 -29.63
N GLY A 18 9.62 -15.98 -28.28
CA GLY A 18 9.05 -14.81 -27.61
C GLY A 18 7.52 -14.74 -27.68
N LYS A 19 6.84 -15.81 -28.07
CA LYS A 19 5.39 -15.87 -28.22
C LYS A 19 4.73 -16.35 -26.92
N PRO A 20 3.70 -15.68 -26.40
CA PRO A 20 3.00 -16.10 -25.19
C PRO A 20 2.22 -17.40 -25.47
N VAL A 21 2.52 -18.45 -24.70
CA VAL A 21 1.90 -19.78 -24.81
C VAL A 21 0.93 -20.07 -23.67
N ARG A 22 1.09 -19.40 -22.54
CA ARG A 22 0.25 -19.61 -21.36
C ARG A 22 0.16 -18.35 -20.50
N VAL A 23 -1.00 -18.15 -19.88
CA VAL A 23 -1.23 -17.15 -18.83
C VAL A 23 -1.36 -17.86 -17.49
N TYR A 24 -0.66 -17.38 -16.45
CA TYR A 24 -0.79 -17.90 -15.10
C TYR A 24 -0.73 -16.78 -14.06
N PHE A 25 -1.32 -17.04 -12.89
CA PHE A 25 -1.26 -16.12 -11.77
C PHE A 25 -0.08 -16.48 -10.87
N LYS A 26 0.77 -15.50 -10.61
CA LYS A 26 1.85 -15.67 -9.63
C LYS A 26 1.25 -15.55 -8.23
N VAL A 27 1.36 -16.61 -7.45
CA VAL A 27 0.99 -16.61 -6.03
C VAL A 27 2.19 -16.14 -5.22
N SER A 28 1.99 -15.12 -4.38
CA SER A 28 3.00 -14.70 -3.40
C SER A 28 3.13 -15.78 -2.32
N LYS A 29 4.35 -16.32 -2.17
CA LYS A 29 4.67 -17.35 -1.16
C LYS A 29 5.21 -16.70 0.10
N ASP A 30 5.26 -17.44 1.21
CA ASP A 30 5.76 -16.93 2.49
C ASP A 30 7.19 -16.39 2.39
N ALA A 31 8.07 -17.02 1.59
CA ALA A 31 9.40 -16.49 1.34
C ALA A 31 9.41 -15.11 0.66
N ASN A 32 8.47 -14.85 -0.25
CA ASN A 32 8.34 -13.53 -0.89
C ASN A 32 7.87 -12.50 0.13
N LYS A 33 6.89 -12.85 0.95
CA LYS A 33 6.37 -11.98 2.04
C LYS A 33 7.46 -11.68 3.07
N LEU A 34 8.27 -12.68 3.43
CA LEU A 34 9.40 -12.50 4.35
C LEU A 34 10.43 -11.50 3.82
N ILE A 35 10.83 -11.61 2.56
CA ILE A 35 11.76 -10.66 1.94
C ILE A 35 11.16 -9.26 1.87
N GLU A 36 9.89 -9.15 1.55
CA GLU A 36 9.17 -7.86 1.55
C GLU A 36 9.16 -7.22 2.93
N GLU A 37 8.87 -7.96 3.98
CA GLU A 37 8.90 -7.47 5.37
C GLU A 37 10.30 -7.00 5.79
N PHE A 38 11.37 -7.74 5.44
CA PHE A 38 12.73 -7.29 5.69
C PHE A 38 13.09 -6.00 4.94
N MET A 39 12.62 -5.87 3.71
CA MET A 39 12.80 -4.64 2.93
C MET A 39 12.06 -3.46 3.57
N LEU A 40 10.82 -3.65 3.99
CA LEU A 40 10.04 -2.63 4.69
C LEU A 40 10.71 -2.23 6.02
N LEU A 41 11.22 -3.22 6.77
CA LEU A 41 11.95 -2.98 8.01
C LEU A 41 13.21 -2.15 7.77
N ALA A 42 14.04 -2.51 6.78
CA ALA A 42 15.25 -1.76 6.42
C ALA A 42 14.92 -0.31 6.01
N ASN A 43 13.94 -0.13 5.15
CA ASN A 43 13.50 1.19 4.67
C ASN A 43 13.01 2.08 5.83
N ARG A 44 12.20 1.53 6.71
CA ARG A 44 11.70 2.20 7.91
C ARG A 44 12.85 2.55 8.86
N THR A 45 13.73 1.61 9.17
CA THR A 45 14.85 1.80 10.10
C THR A 45 15.77 2.93 9.63
N VAL A 46 16.11 2.97 8.34
CA VAL A 46 16.94 4.06 7.77
C VAL A 46 16.22 5.40 7.88
N ALA A 47 14.92 5.45 7.56
CA ALA A 47 14.14 6.68 7.66
C ALA A 47 14.04 7.19 9.10
N GLU A 48 13.85 6.32 10.08
CA GLU A 48 13.82 6.66 11.51
C GLU A 48 15.21 7.11 12.00
N PHE A 49 16.27 6.42 11.61
CA PHE A 49 17.63 6.75 12.01
C PHE A 49 18.05 8.17 11.57
N VAL A 50 17.68 8.56 10.35
CA VAL A 50 18.00 9.90 9.84
C VAL A 50 17.00 10.95 10.32
N GLY A 51 15.71 10.60 10.38
CA GLY A 51 14.61 11.51 10.69
C GLY A 51 14.43 11.83 12.17
N ARG A 52 14.95 10.96 13.07
CA ARG A 52 14.91 11.13 14.53
C ARG A 52 16.34 11.32 15.09
N PRO A 53 16.98 12.48 14.86
CA PRO A 53 18.32 12.69 15.36
C PRO A 53 18.34 12.65 16.90
N PRO A 54 19.45 12.24 17.51
CA PRO A 54 19.63 12.31 18.96
C PRO A 54 19.44 13.73 19.48
N LYS A 55 19.03 13.86 20.76
CA LYS A 55 18.82 15.15 21.41
C LYS A 55 20.06 16.04 21.25
N GLY A 56 19.87 17.27 20.79
CA GLY A 56 20.95 18.25 20.57
C GLY A 56 21.63 18.18 19.18
N LYS A 57 21.22 17.26 18.31
CA LYS A 57 21.69 17.22 16.90
C LYS A 57 20.65 17.80 15.95
N THR A 58 21.10 18.52 14.95
CA THR A 58 20.24 19.04 13.87
C THR A 58 19.79 17.94 12.93
N LYS A 59 18.53 18.01 12.51
CA LYS A 59 17.97 17.11 11.50
C LYS A 59 18.70 17.34 10.17
N LYS A 60 19.15 16.26 9.55
CA LYS A 60 19.74 16.31 8.20
C LYS A 60 18.63 16.34 7.15
N THR A 61 18.90 17.01 6.04
CA THR A 61 18.05 16.92 4.85
C THR A 61 18.06 15.47 4.35
N PHE A 62 16.88 14.91 4.16
CA PHE A 62 16.72 13.53 3.74
C PHE A 62 15.48 13.38 2.86
N VAL A 63 15.48 12.41 1.96
CA VAL A 63 14.35 12.14 1.07
C VAL A 63 13.49 11.00 1.63
N TYR A 64 12.26 11.33 1.97
CA TYR A 64 11.26 10.37 2.44
C TYR A 64 10.36 9.94 1.29
N ARG A 65 9.83 8.73 1.37
CA ARG A 65 8.69 8.30 0.58
C ARG A 65 7.44 8.51 1.42
N ILE A 66 6.68 9.54 1.10
CA ILE A 66 5.49 9.93 1.86
C ILE A 66 4.22 9.48 1.15
N HIS A 67 3.18 9.22 1.94
CA HIS A 67 1.85 8.90 1.43
C HIS A 67 0.82 9.63 2.28
N GLU A 68 0.13 10.55 1.66
CA GLU A 68 -0.88 11.38 2.30
C GLU A 68 -2.13 10.59 2.65
N LEU A 69 -2.97 11.17 3.50
CA LEU A 69 -4.30 10.65 3.76
C LEU A 69 -5.13 10.63 2.47
N PRO A 70 -6.07 9.71 2.35
CA PRO A 70 -7.04 9.74 1.26
C PRO A 70 -7.77 11.09 1.24
N ASP A 71 -8.08 11.53 0.03
CA ASP A 71 -8.93 12.70 -0.18
C ASP A 71 -10.34 12.43 0.35
N PRO A 72 -10.89 13.29 1.23
CA PRO A 72 -12.20 13.05 1.84
C PRO A 72 -13.33 12.90 0.82
N ASP A 73 -13.34 13.70 -0.25
CA ASP A 73 -14.37 13.65 -1.29
C ASP A 73 -14.30 12.34 -2.07
N LYS A 74 -13.08 11.87 -2.38
CA LYS A 74 -12.89 10.58 -3.03
C LYS A 74 -13.30 9.41 -2.13
N MET A 75 -13.05 9.51 -0.82
CA MET A 75 -13.47 8.51 0.15
C MET A 75 -14.99 8.45 0.29
N GLU A 76 -15.69 9.59 0.30
CA GLU A 76 -17.16 9.62 0.33
C GLU A 76 -17.75 9.06 -0.96
N ASN A 77 -17.18 9.39 -2.11
CA ASN A 77 -17.56 8.80 -3.40
C ASN A 77 -17.35 7.28 -3.42
N PHE A 78 -16.23 6.80 -2.85
CA PHE A 78 -15.98 5.38 -2.71
C PHE A 78 -16.99 4.71 -1.76
N ALA A 79 -17.26 5.30 -0.60
CA ALA A 79 -18.26 4.80 0.34
C ALA A 79 -19.66 4.72 -0.30
N SER A 80 -20.03 5.75 -1.09
CA SER A 80 -21.29 5.75 -1.83
C SER A 80 -21.35 4.69 -2.91
N PHE A 81 -20.24 4.43 -3.58
CA PHE A 81 -20.12 3.40 -4.60
C PHE A 81 -20.32 1.99 -4.01
N ILE A 82 -19.64 1.65 -2.92
CA ILE A 82 -19.72 0.30 -2.32
C ILE A 82 -21.07 0.02 -1.67
N ARG A 83 -21.84 1.04 -1.29
CA ARG A 83 -23.23 0.88 -0.79
C ARG A 83 -24.12 0.17 -1.80
N ARG A 84 -23.87 0.31 -3.11
CA ARG A 84 -24.61 -0.38 -4.18
C ARG A 84 -24.43 -1.89 -4.15
N PHE A 85 -23.33 -2.36 -3.54
CA PHE A 85 -23.03 -3.78 -3.33
C PHE A 85 -23.41 -4.26 -1.92
N GLY A 86 -24.06 -3.40 -1.11
CA GLY A 86 -24.48 -3.71 0.25
C GLY A 86 -23.38 -3.52 1.31
N TYR A 87 -22.20 -2.98 0.95
CA TYR A 87 -21.12 -2.72 1.90
C TYR A 87 -21.25 -1.33 2.53
N LYS A 88 -20.68 -1.19 3.73
CA LYS A 88 -20.63 0.09 4.45
C LYS A 88 -19.17 0.39 4.83
N LEU A 89 -18.76 1.63 4.63
CA LEU A 89 -17.47 2.14 5.06
C LEU A 89 -17.70 3.44 5.83
N LYS A 90 -17.13 3.54 7.03
CA LYS A 90 -17.05 4.81 7.75
C LYS A 90 -15.86 5.60 7.20
N THR A 91 -16.13 6.82 6.75
CA THR A 91 -15.14 7.74 6.19
C THR A 91 -14.67 8.76 7.24
N ASP A 92 -15.40 8.85 8.35
CA ASP A 92 -15.12 9.67 9.53
C ASP A 92 -14.38 8.87 10.61
N GLY A 93 -13.56 9.55 11.39
CA GLY A 93 -12.80 8.94 12.48
C GLY A 93 -11.30 9.18 12.38
N THR A 94 -10.55 8.45 13.18
CA THR A 94 -9.08 8.52 13.14
C THR A 94 -8.51 7.85 11.89
N LYS A 95 -7.26 8.20 11.53
CA LYS A 95 -6.51 7.52 10.45
C LYS A 95 -6.55 6.02 10.56
N THR A 96 -6.45 5.51 11.80
CA THR A 96 -6.47 4.08 12.11
C THR A 96 -7.85 3.47 11.87
N ASP A 97 -8.92 4.20 12.17
CA ASP A 97 -10.29 3.69 12.00
C ASP A 97 -10.64 3.54 10.53
N VAL A 98 -10.29 4.54 9.71
CA VAL A 98 -10.49 4.48 8.25
C VAL A 98 -9.67 3.33 7.63
N SER A 99 -8.39 3.16 8.02
CA SER A 99 -7.56 2.05 7.51
C SER A 99 -8.11 0.69 7.91
N LYS A 100 -8.59 0.53 9.15
CA LYS A 100 -9.24 -0.71 9.60
C LYS A 100 -10.54 -0.98 8.85
N GLY A 101 -11.33 0.06 8.59
CA GLY A 101 -12.57 -0.05 7.81
C GLY A 101 -12.30 -0.52 6.39
N ILE A 102 -11.27 0.03 5.73
CA ILE A 102 -10.85 -0.39 4.40
C ILE A 102 -10.37 -1.85 4.40
N ASN A 103 -9.48 -2.24 5.34
CA ASN A 103 -9.01 -3.62 5.43
C ASN A 103 -10.18 -4.60 5.65
N SER A 104 -11.08 -4.29 6.58
CA SER A 104 -12.27 -5.12 6.81
C SER A 104 -13.17 -5.24 5.57
N LEU A 105 -13.31 -4.17 4.79
CA LEU A 105 -14.02 -4.22 3.51
C LEU A 105 -13.31 -5.14 2.52
N LEU A 106 -11.99 -5.02 2.37
CA LEU A 106 -11.19 -5.85 1.46
C LEU A 106 -11.28 -7.33 1.84
N ASP A 107 -11.18 -7.66 3.13
CA ASP A 107 -11.38 -9.02 3.64
C ASP A 107 -12.78 -9.56 3.33
N ASN A 108 -13.82 -8.70 3.45
CA ASN A 108 -15.20 -9.08 3.19
C ASN A 108 -15.53 -9.30 1.71
N VAL A 109 -14.79 -8.70 0.79
CA VAL A 109 -15.01 -8.85 -0.66
C VAL A 109 -14.14 -9.94 -1.28
N GLN A 110 -13.17 -10.46 -0.53
CA GLN A 110 -12.24 -11.49 -1.00
C GLN A 110 -12.98 -12.72 -1.52
N GLY A 111 -12.64 -13.18 -2.72
CA GLY A 111 -13.25 -14.31 -3.42
C GLY A 111 -14.62 -14.02 -4.03
N LYS A 112 -15.13 -12.79 -3.95
CA LYS A 112 -16.41 -12.42 -4.55
C LYS A 112 -16.25 -11.81 -5.95
N PRO A 113 -17.27 -11.85 -6.79
CA PRO A 113 -17.21 -11.32 -8.17
C PRO A 113 -16.81 -9.83 -8.24
N GLU A 114 -17.19 -9.03 -7.23
CA GLU A 114 -16.93 -7.60 -7.15
C GLU A 114 -15.56 -7.24 -6.55
N GLU A 115 -14.76 -8.21 -6.06
CA GLU A 115 -13.46 -7.99 -5.40
C GLU A 115 -12.56 -7.04 -6.19
N ASN A 116 -12.21 -7.41 -7.42
CA ASN A 116 -11.30 -6.62 -8.27
C ASN A 116 -11.81 -5.20 -8.54
N LEU A 117 -13.13 -5.04 -8.67
CA LEU A 117 -13.75 -3.75 -8.91
C LEU A 117 -13.64 -2.86 -7.68
N ILE A 118 -13.98 -3.39 -6.50
CA ILE A 118 -13.92 -2.66 -5.23
C ILE A 118 -12.48 -2.30 -4.89
N GLU A 119 -11.51 -3.22 -5.03
CA GLU A 119 -10.09 -2.93 -4.83
C GLU A 119 -9.57 -1.84 -5.77
N THR A 120 -9.94 -1.90 -7.05
CA THR A 120 -9.52 -0.89 -8.03
C THR A 120 -10.05 0.49 -7.67
N VAL A 121 -11.31 0.60 -7.24
CA VAL A 121 -11.90 1.89 -6.84
C VAL A 121 -11.32 2.37 -5.52
N ALA A 122 -11.07 1.47 -4.55
CA ALA A 122 -10.39 1.79 -3.30
C ALA A 122 -9.00 2.39 -3.53
N ILE A 123 -8.20 1.80 -4.41
CA ILE A 123 -6.86 2.32 -4.76
C ILE A 123 -6.94 3.68 -5.42
N ARG A 124 -7.93 3.93 -6.28
CA ARG A 124 -8.15 5.24 -6.93
C ARG A 124 -8.58 6.32 -5.95
N ALA A 125 -9.21 5.95 -4.85
CA ALA A 125 -9.57 6.88 -3.77
C ALA A 125 -8.35 7.28 -2.92
N MET A 126 -7.28 6.46 -2.92
CA MET A 126 -6.03 6.77 -2.22
C MET A 126 -5.21 7.83 -2.96
N GLN A 127 -4.42 8.59 -2.20
CA GLN A 127 -3.40 9.45 -2.77
C GLN A 127 -2.24 8.61 -3.34
N LYS A 128 -1.43 9.21 -4.22
CA LYS A 128 -0.21 8.56 -4.70
C LYS A 128 0.94 8.87 -3.75
N ALA A 129 1.71 7.85 -3.39
CA ALA A 129 2.95 8.06 -2.67
C ALA A 129 3.93 8.90 -3.52
N ARG A 130 4.65 9.84 -2.90
CA ARG A 130 5.62 10.74 -3.56
C ARG A 130 6.90 10.88 -2.73
N TYR A 131 7.94 11.38 -3.34
CA TYR A 131 9.16 11.73 -2.63
C TYR A 131 9.08 13.17 -2.11
N SER A 132 9.58 13.41 -0.89
CA SER A 132 9.62 14.71 -0.26
C SER A 132 10.75 14.80 0.76
N THR A 133 11.29 16.00 0.96
CA THR A 133 12.20 16.29 2.07
C THR A 133 11.43 16.59 3.38
N GLU A 134 10.15 16.83 3.29
CA GLU A 134 9.25 16.96 4.44
C GLU A 134 8.60 15.60 4.73
N ASN A 135 8.76 15.15 5.99
CA ASN A 135 8.16 13.92 6.43
C ASN A 135 6.76 14.16 7.01
N ILE A 136 5.77 13.56 6.38
CA ILE A 136 4.37 13.52 6.86
C ILE A 136 3.92 12.09 7.17
N GLY A 137 4.84 11.13 7.07
CA GLY A 137 4.56 9.70 7.21
C GLY A 137 4.06 9.04 5.93
N HIS A 138 3.77 7.76 6.04
CA HIS A 138 3.26 6.95 4.94
C HIS A 138 1.96 6.26 5.36
N TYR A 139 0.81 6.84 4.96
CA TYR A 139 -0.51 6.37 5.37
C TYR A 139 -0.75 4.89 5.04
N GLY A 140 -0.53 4.48 3.79
CA GLY A 140 -0.81 3.11 3.33
C GLY A 140 0.00 2.04 4.07
N LEU A 141 1.23 2.36 4.55
CA LEU A 141 2.06 1.45 5.35
C LEU A 141 1.88 1.64 6.86
N ALA A 142 1.16 2.66 7.29
CA ALA A 142 1.01 3.07 8.68
C ALA A 142 2.36 3.34 9.38
N PHE A 143 3.32 3.91 8.65
CA PHE A 143 4.63 4.30 9.17
C PHE A 143 4.72 5.80 9.37
N GLU A 144 5.30 6.23 10.50
CA GLU A 144 5.60 7.66 10.75
C GLU A 144 6.81 8.14 9.96
N TYR A 145 7.76 7.24 9.66
CA TYR A 145 8.95 7.49 8.86
C TYR A 145 9.10 6.38 7.84
N TYR A 146 9.27 6.75 6.58
CA TYR A 146 9.53 5.79 5.53
C TYR A 146 10.35 6.43 4.41
N THR A 147 11.28 5.66 3.87
CA THR A 147 12.04 6.01 2.68
C THR A 147 12.18 4.79 1.79
N HIS A 148 12.38 5.00 0.52
CA HIS A 148 12.69 3.93 -0.42
C HIS A 148 14.22 3.77 -0.51
N PHE A 149 14.83 3.27 0.57
CA PHE A 149 16.27 3.02 0.67
C PHE A 149 16.69 1.79 -0.12
N THR A 150 15.91 0.72 -0.03
CA THR A 150 16.12 -0.50 -0.79
C THR A 150 14.81 -1.01 -1.38
N ALA A 151 14.89 -1.68 -2.52
CA ALA A 151 13.79 -2.40 -3.13
C ALA A 151 14.13 -3.87 -3.21
N ALA A 152 13.11 -4.74 -3.15
CA ALA A 152 13.29 -6.14 -3.49
C ALA A 152 13.82 -6.20 -4.92
N ILE A 153 15.04 -6.68 -5.09
CA ILE A 153 15.56 -6.97 -6.42
C ILE A 153 14.68 -8.08 -6.97
N ARG A 154 14.03 -7.80 -8.08
CA ARG A 154 13.31 -8.85 -8.80
C ARG A 154 14.38 -9.77 -9.42
N ILE A 155 14.64 -10.85 -8.71
CA ILE A 155 15.44 -11.96 -9.23
C ILE A 155 14.53 -12.81 -10.11
#